data_55fbb139c1498c083fade9c42806e94d
#
_entry.id   55fbb139c1498c083fade9c42806e94d
#
_cell.length_a   1.000
_cell.length_b   1.000
_cell.length_c   1.000
_cell.angle_alpha   90.00
_cell.angle_beta   90.00
_cell.angle_gamma   90.00
#
_symmetry.space_group_name_H-M   'P 1'
#
loop_
_entity.id
_entity.type
_entity.pdbx_description
1 polymer ?
#
loop_
_entity_poly.entity_id
_entity_poly.type
_entity_poly.pdbx_seq_one_letter_code
_entity_poly.pdbx_strand_id
1 'polypeptide(L)'
;MLLSLRSHVRSLRTRLMVWNVSTLALTGLLVLAALRTGVRYTLLYDLDQVLREDLKELQLHFVAGQTYDWPSLAEELNRKAQGHDFHQWFVQFYDREGRPIWSSTHAPTPPLMPPPRQTQSLAVRDYRLCYSPLVPPILVEGRSAHAVCVGCSQRYLARDMATIDRLVLGAGLLVLLVSPLVGFVLTTQAVRPLGQMIRTTSRLHPGKVDERVPIRGTGDELDSLAQTINGLLDRIADYLRQEHEFLASAAHDLRTPLAAIRSTAEVGLSTLRSGEEYREILALVIEQCGALQTLVNQLLLMAESEADCLEIDAAPVPLDQVVARVCEMFAGVAEERGVTLRVGPLPQVWVAGKRHHLWQVVSNLVDNAIKFTALRRASGASAAEGMPQPANWQGMVRVDLIADEVAGQVRLRVRDNGIGIPEEHLPHIFERFYRVVDRARGRGGLEGSGLGLSICKAIVTSHGGQIAVTSRPGHGATFVVTLPRLPPPSAEASSKLAEAAPVRPSGP
;
A
#
# COMPACT_ATOMS: atom_id res chain seq x y z
N MET A 1 7.55 -2.67 39.14
CA MET A 1 8.67 -2.03 38.45
C MET A 1 9.23 -2.88 37.29
N LEU A 2 9.31 -4.21 37.36
CA LEU A 2 9.81 -5.10 36.27
C LEU A 2 8.83 -5.29 35.10
N LEU A 3 7.52 -5.13 35.31
CA LEU A 3 6.49 -5.22 34.24
C LEU A 3 6.41 -3.96 33.35
N SER A 4 6.79 -2.78 33.88
CA SER A 4 6.85 -1.53 33.09
C SER A 4 8.06 -1.48 32.16
N LEU A 5 9.16 -2.12 32.50
CA LEU A 5 10.34 -2.23 31.63
C LEU A 5 10.07 -3.11 30.39
N ARG A 6 9.29 -4.18 30.52
CA ARG A 6 8.94 -5.06 29.38
C ARG A 6 8.02 -4.39 28.36
N SER A 7 7.17 -3.46 28.74
CA SER A 7 6.29 -2.72 27.82
C SER A 7 7.05 -1.65 27.00
N HIS A 8 8.08 -1.03 27.59
CA HIS A 8 8.90 -0.02 26.90
C HIS A 8 9.82 -0.62 25.81
N VAL A 9 10.27 -1.86 25.98
CA VAL A 9 11.10 -2.57 24.97
C VAL A 9 10.29 -2.99 23.74
N ARG A 10 8.95 -2.96 23.80
CA ARG A 10 8.08 -3.31 22.65
C ARG A 10 7.89 -2.17 21.65
N SER A 11 8.21 -0.93 21.96
CA SER A 11 8.07 0.16 21.01
C SER A 11 9.13 0.09 19.91
N LEU A 12 8.73 0.32 18.65
CA LEU A 12 9.65 0.40 17.51
C LEU A 12 10.79 1.39 17.78
N ARG A 13 10.47 2.51 18.44
CA ARG A 13 11.41 3.56 18.81
C ARG A 13 12.53 3.04 19.72
N THR A 14 12.20 2.30 20.78
CA THR A 14 13.22 1.74 21.70
C THR A 14 14.06 0.67 21.04
N ARG A 15 13.49 -0.17 20.21
CA ARG A 15 14.23 -1.18 19.45
C ARG A 15 15.23 -0.55 18.48
N LEU A 16 14.82 0.43 17.70
CA LEU A 16 15.70 1.16 16.78
C LEU A 16 16.78 1.92 17.52
N MET A 17 16.45 2.56 18.65
CA MET A 17 17.41 3.25 19.49
C MET A 17 18.48 2.30 20.01
N VAL A 18 18.09 1.16 20.61
CA VAL A 18 19.04 0.16 21.14
C VAL A 18 19.90 -0.39 20.00
N TRP A 19 19.31 -0.70 18.85
CA TRP A 19 20.06 -1.20 17.68
C TRP A 19 21.10 -0.18 17.21
N ASN A 20 20.71 1.08 16.98
CA ASN A 20 21.61 2.13 16.51
C ASN A 20 22.74 2.41 17.52
N VAL A 21 22.41 2.51 18.80
CA VAL A 21 23.40 2.72 19.86
C VAL A 21 24.38 1.54 19.92
N SER A 22 23.88 0.31 19.88
CA SER A 22 24.72 -0.90 19.92
C SER A 22 25.64 -0.97 18.70
N THR A 23 25.12 -0.66 17.50
CA THR A 23 25.91 -0.68 16.26
C THR A 23 27.00 0.39 16.29
N LEU A 24 26.66 1.63 16.68
CA LEU A 24 27.62 2.74 16.79
C LEU A 24 28.71 2.43 17.82
N ALA A 25 28.32 1.95 19.01
CA ALA A 25 29.27 1.60 20.06
C ALA A 25 30.19 0.44 19.63
N LEU A 26 29.64 -0.61 19.05
CA LEU A 26 30.42 -1.77 18.58
C LEU A 26 31.40 -1.36 17.48
N THR A 27 30.93 -0.61 16.47
CA THR A 27 31.79 -0.13 15.38
C THR A 27 32.91 0.76 15.91
N GLY A 28 32.59 1.70 16.80
CA GLY A 28 33.58 2.58 17.43
C GLY A 28 34.64 1.80 18.21
N LEU A 29 34.24 0.84 19.03
CA LEU A 29 35.17 -0.01 19.80
C LEU A 29 36.03 -0.89 18.88
N LEU A 30 35.48 -1.44 17.81
CA LEU A 30 36.23 -2.22 16.80
C LEU A 30 37.31 -1.37 16.10
N VAL A 31 36.95 -0.13 15.70
CA VAL A 31 37.90 0.79 15.07
C VAL A 31 39.03 1.16 16.03
N LEU A 32 38.72 1.44 17.31
CA LEU A 32 39.72 1.74 18.34
C LEU A 32 40.65 0.55 18.60
N ALA A 33 40.10 -0.66 18.68
CA ALA A 33 40.88 -1.90 18.84
C ALA A 33 41.80 -2.16 17.64
N ALA A 34 41.30 -1.94 16.43
CA ALA A 34 42.08 -2.07 15.19
C ALA A 34 43.23 -1.03 15.15
N LEU A 35 42.93 0.23 15.49
CA LEU A 35 43.94 1.31 15.56
C LEU A 35 45.05 0.96 16.56
N ARG A 36 44.67 0.56 17.79
CA ARG A 36 45.62 0.13 18.82
C ARG A 36 46.52 -1.01 18.32
N THR A 37 45.93 -2.02 17.72
CA THR A 37 46.65 -3.19 17.21
C THR A 37 47.56 -2.82 16.06
N GLY A 38 47.09 -1.99 15.15
CA GLY A 38 47.86 -1.48 14.00
C GLY A 38 49.06 -0.67 14.43
N VAL A 39 48.91 0.30 15.35
CA VAL A 39 50.03 1.10 15.87
C VAL A 39 51.06 0.20 16.56
N ARG A 40 50.62 -0.75 17.39
CA ARG A 40 51.55 -1.70 18.00
C ARG A 40 52.32 -2.52 16.97
N TYR A 41 51.67 -2.98 15.94
CA TYR A 41 52.31 -3.74 14.86
C TYR A 41 53.34 -2.90 14.12
N THR A 42 53.02 -1.69 13.73
CA THR A 42 53.93 -0.77 13.02
C THR A 42 55.16 -0.46 13.87
N LEU A 43 55.00 -0.11 15.18
CA LEU A 43 56.13 0.19 16.06
C LEU A 43 57.06 -1.02 16.22
N LEU A 44 56.50 -2.23 16.33
CA LEU A 44 57.33 -3.45 16.41
C LEU A 44 58.05 -3.76 15.12
N TYR A 45 57.40 -3.50 13.97
CA TYR A 45 57.97 -3.70 12.65
C TYR A 45 59.13 -2.73 12.42
N ASP A 46 58.95 -1.45 12.70
CA ASP A 46 60.00 -0.41 12.60
C ASP A 46 61.19 -0.75 13.45
N LEU A 47 60.95 -1.20 14.70
CA LEU A 47 62.01 -1.63 15.60
C LEU A 47 62.81 -2.81 15.02
N ASP A 48 62.13 -3.82 14.47
CA ASP A 48 62.80 -4.96 13.84
C ASP A 48 63.66 -4.53 12.62
N GLN A 49 63.19 -3.54 11.86
CA GLN A 49 63.92 -3.02 10.74
C GLN A 49 65.19 -2.29 11.16
N VAL A 50 65.13 -1.43 12.18
CA VAL A 50 66.30 -0.74 12.72
C VAL A 50 67.32 -1.75 13.27
N LEU A 51 66.90 -2.76 14.04
CA LEU A 51 67.82 -3.78 14.55
C LEU A 51 68.48 -4.60 13.42
N ARG A 52 67.78 -4.84 12.32
CA ARG A 52 68.36 -5.52 11.12
C ARG A 52 69.32 -4.65 10.39
N GLU A 53 69.06 -3.35 10.29
CA GLU A 53 69.99 -2.39 9.66
C GLU A 53 71.25 -2.26 10.49
N ASP A 54 71.14 -2.09 11.81
CA ASP A 54 72.30 -2.08 12.71
C ASP A 54 73.13 -3.36 12.63
N LEU A 55 72.46 -4.51 12.55
CA LEU A 55 73.16 -5.79 12.39
C LEU A 55 73.90 -5.88 11.04
N LYS A 56 73.31 -5.39 9.95
CA LYS A 56 73.97 -5.34 8.65
C LYS A 56 75.14 -4.38 8.65
N GLU A 57 75.05 -3.22 9.27
CA GLU A 57 76.11 -2.27 9.44
C GLU A 57 77.31 -2.94 10.14
N LEU A 58 77.04 -3.65 11.23
CA LEU A 58 78.09 -4.42 11.93
C LEU A 58 78.73 -5.51 11.04
N GLN A 59 77.93 -6.22 10.27
CA GLN A 59 78.46 -7.24 9.34
C GLN A 59 79.37 -6.66 8.26
N LEU A 60 79.10 -5.45 7.77
CA LEU A 60 79.91 -4.79 6.77
C LEU A 60 81.33 -4.44 7.31
N HIS A 61 81.44 -4.16 8.61
CA HIS A 61 82.75 -3.94 9.26
C HIS A 61 83.61 -5.21 9.27
N PHE A 62 83.01 -6.39 9.17
CA PHE A 62 83.70 -7.69 9.22
C PHE A 62 83.93 -8.30 7.84
N VAL A 63 83.76 -7.56 6.72
CA VAL A 63 83.96 -8.06 5.36
C VAL A 63 85.43 -8.47 5.19
N ALA A 64 85.63 -9.66 4.60
CA ALA A 64 86.91 -10.34 4.48
C ALA A 64 88.01 -9.45 3.92
N GLY A 65 89.10 -9.25 4.65
CA GLY A 65 90.31 -8.63 4.20
C GLY A 65 90.75 -7.33 4.86
N GLN A 66 89.86 -6.72 5.70
CA GLN A 66 90.28 -5.56 6.54
C GLN A 66 90.73 -6.02 7.92
N THR A 67 91.94 -5.58 8.30
CA THR A 67 92.39 -5.70 9.71
C THR A 67 91.63 -4.68 10.53
N TYR A 68 90.71 -5.19 11.35
CA TYR A 68 90.00 -4.33 12.33
C TYR A 68 90.74 -4.29 13.65
N ASP A 69 90.81 -3.09 14.19
CA ASP A 69 91.34 -2.88 15.58
C ASP A 69 90.17 -3.06 16.56
N TRP A 70 90.18 -4.23 17.22
CA TRP A 70 89.10 -4.60 18.15
C TRP A 70 88.86 -3.56 19.25
N PRO A 71 89.91 -3.02 19.97
CA PRO A 71 89.71 -1.99 20.97
C PRO A 71 88.95 -0.75 20.48
N SER A 72 89.30 -0.26 19.31
CA SER A 72 88.60 0.91 18.69
C SER A 72 87.20 0.60 18.37
N LEU A 73 86.89 -0.57 17.78
CA LEU A 73 85.50 -1.03 17.49
C LEU A 73 84.70 -1.21 18.79
N ALA A 74 85.29 -1.82 19.83
CA ALA A 74 84.60 -2.01 21.07
C ALA A 74 84.23 -0.69 21.77
N GLU A 75 85.14 0.34 21.69
CA GLU A 75 84.84 1.69 22.17
C GLU A 75 83.74 2.36 21.38
N GLU A 76 83.71 2.21 20.00
CA GLU A 76 82.67 2.71 19.13
C GLU A 76 81.29 2.06 19.44
N LEU A 77 81.24 0.75 19.61
CA LEU A 77 80.03 0.02 19.97
C LEU A 77 79.52 0.43 21.35
N ASN A 78 80.40 0.63 22.35
CA ASN A 78 80.00 1.13 23.62
C ASN A 78 79.52 2.58 23.60
N ARG A 79 80.13 3.42 22.76
CA ARG A 79 79.70 4.81 22.54
C ARG A 79 78.31 4.85 21.87
N LYS A 80 78.09 3.97 20.86
CA LYS A 80 76.77 3.79 20.18
C LYS A 80 75.73 3.32 21.22
N ALA A 81 76.08 2.35 22.07
CA ALA A 81 75.19 1.88 23.15
C ALA A 81 74.85 2.99 24.16
N GLN A 82 75.80 3.80 24.58
CA GLN A 82 75.57 4.95 25.51
C GLN A 82 74.74 6.06 24.81
N GLY A 83 74.98 6.32 23.49
CA GLY A 83 74.18 7.28 22.71
C GLY A 83 72.74 6.87 22.54
N HIS A 84 72.43 5.60 22.63
CA HIS A 84 71.09 5.03 22.57
C HIS A 84 70.53 4.59 23.93
N ASP A 85 70.88 5.30 24.99
CA ASP A 85 70.46 5.01 26.39
C ASP A 85 68.95 4.88 26.56
N PHE A 86 68.19 5.69 25.84
CA PHE A 86 66.72 5.66 25.87
C PHE A 86 66.13 4.31 25.41
N HIS A 87 66.75 3.69 24.42
CA HIS A 87 66.28 2.39 23.88
C HIS A 87 67.03 1.22 24.53
N GLN A 88 68.05 1.51 25.37
CA GLN A 88 68.91 0.50 25.97
C GLN A 88 69.45 -0.47 24.90
N TRP A 89 69.91 0.10 23.79
CA TRP A 89 70.48 -0.65 22.69
C TRP A 89 71.80 -1.30 23.13
N PHE A 90 72.01 -2.55 22.70
CA PHE A 90 73.19 -3.29 23.06
C PHE A 90 73.62 -4.26 21.96
N VAL A 91 74.90 -4.67 21.97
CA VAL A 91 75.46 -5.71 21.13
C VAL A 91 76.17 -6.73 22.03
N GLN A 92 76.04 -8.02 21.68
CA GLN A 92 76.71 -9.12 22.34
C GLN A 92 77.32 -10.05 21.26
N PHE A 93 78.55 -10.50 21.50
CA PHE A 93 79.25 -11.49 20.65
C PHE A 93 79.30 -12.81 21.40
N TYR A 94 79.09 -13.91 20.69
CA TYR A 94 78.97 -15.24 21.27
C TYR A 94 79.98 -16.20 20.67
N ASP A 95 80.51 -17.13 21.50
CA ASP A 95 81.33 -18.26 21.07
C ASP A 95 80.51 -19.34 20.39
N ARG A 96 81.15 -20.47 20.01
CA ARG A 96 80.48 -21.61 19.37
C ARG A 96 79.52 -22.32 20.32
N GLU A 97 79.75 -22.25 21.60
CA GLU A 97 78.95 -22.83 22.69
C GLU A 97 77.80 -21.91 23.09
N GLY A 98 77.66 -20.71 22.48
CA GLY A 98 76.60 -19.75 22.81
C GLY A 98 76.85 -18.96 24.11
N ARG A 99 78.10 -18.89 24.56
CA ARG A 99 78.47 -18.07 25.74
C ARG A 99 78.88 -16.69 25.22
N PRO A 100 78.53 -15.59 25.93
CA PRO A 100 78.96 -14.27 25.54
C PRO A 100 80.44 -14.07 25.74
N ILE A 101 81.13 -13.64 24.71
CA ILE A 101 82.58 -13.27 24.74
C ILE A 101 82.74 -11.83 25.19
N TRP A 102 81.93 -10.95 24.61
CA TRP A 102 81.94 -9.54 24.86
C TRP A 102 80.48 -8.97 24.81
N SER A 103 80.25 -7.98 25.59
CA SER A 103 78.93 -7.32 25.66
C SER A 103 79.14 -5.82 25.83
N SER A 104 78.39 -5.03 25.06
CA SER A 104 78.35 -3.58 25.27
C SER A 104 77.59 -3.19 26.51
N THR A 105 77.68 -1.91 26.87
CA THR A 105 76.83 -1.30 27.92
C THR A 105 75.35 -1.61 27.66
N HIS A 106 74.54 -1.82 28.69
CA HIS A 106 73.11 -2.15 28.64
C HIS A 106 72.76 -3.58 28.25
N ALA A 107 73.75 -4.41 27.89
CA ALA A 107 73.49 -5.81 27.60
C ALA A 107 72.95 -6.55 28.86
N PRO A 108 71.92 -7.35 28.74
CA PRO A 108 71.32 -8.08 29.87
C PRO A 108 72.27 -9.14 30.43
N THR A 109 72.42 -9.18 31.75
CA THR A 109 73.19 -10.22 32.44
C THR A 109 72.27 -10.97 33.44
N PRO A 110 72.08 -12.28 33.33
CA PRO A 110 72.65 -13.23 32.36
C PRO A 110 72.12 -13.08 30.94
N PRO A 111 72.82 -13.63 29.91
CA PRO A 111 72.31 -13.64 28.53
C PRO A 111 70.92 -14.28 28.42
N LEU A 112 70.08 -13.65 27.61
CA LEU A 112 68.67 -14.02 27.55
C LEU A 112 68.40 -15.38 26.89
N MET A 113 69.24 -15.75 25.91
CA MET A 113 69.07 -16.99 25.14
C MET A 113 70.34 -17.31 24.36
N PRO A 114 70.72 -18.57 24.11
CA PRO A 114 71.80 -18.92 23.22
C PRO A 114 71.41 -18.51 21.77
N PRO A 115 72.40 -18.09 20.94
CA PRO A 115 72.15 -17.59 19.60
C PRO A 115 71.60 -18.71 18.70
N PRO A 116 70.54 -18.42 17.90
CA PRO A 116 70.01 -19.34 16.95
C PRO A 116 71.01 -19.51 15.77
N ARG A 117 70.91 -20.63 15.04
CA ARG A 117 71.81 -20.95 13.93
C ARG A 117 71.55 -20.12 12.66
N GLN A 118 70.48 -19.36 12.61
CA GLN A 118 70.07 -18.53 11.46
C GLN A 118 69.77 -17.10 11.94
N THR A 119 69.88 -16.14 11.01
CA THR A 119 69.48 -14.77 11.31
C THR A 119 68.02 -14.71 11.61
N GLN A 120 67.67 -14.30 12.82
CA GLN A 120 66.28 -14.29 13.33
C GLN A 120 66.06 -13.15 14.30
N SER A 121 64.89 -12.47 14.16
CA SER A 121 64.43 -11.53 15.17
C SER A 121 63.54 -12.22 16.16
N LEU A 122 63.80 -12.07 17.43
CA LEU A 122 63.10 -12.73 18.54
C LEU A 122 62.71 -11.74 19.65
N ALA A 123 61.53 -11.92 20.20
CA ALA A 123 61.15 -11.21 21.45
C ALA A 123 61.40 -12.14 22.65
N VAL A 124 62.23 -11.72 23.55
CA VAL A 124 62.56 -12.50 24.75
C VAL A 124 62.39 -11.58 25.97
N ARG A 125 61.39 -11.87 26.83
CA ARG A 125 61.03 -11.00 27.98
C ARG A 125 60.78 -9.57 27.51
N ASP A 126 61.48 -8.59 28.06
CA ASP A 126 61.35 -7.16 27.75
C ASP A 126 62.29 -6.69 26.63
N TYR A 127 62.90 -7.63 25.89
CA TYR A 127 63.90 -7.30 24.84
C TYR A 127 63.47 -7.79 23.48
N ARG A 128 63.78 -7.02 22.46
CA ARG A 128 63.73 -7.43 21.08
C ARG A 128 65.16 -7.68 20.61
N LEU A 129 65.41 -8.83 20.03
CA LEU A 129 66.77 -9.32 19.71
C LEU A 129 66.82 -9.67 18.21
N CYS A 130 67.93 -9.33 17.57
CA CYS A 130 68.23 -9.75 16.24
C CYS A 130 69.59 -10.47 16.22
N TYR A 131 69.57 -11.74 15.94
CA TYR A 131 70.75 -12.59 15.90
C TYR A 131 71.21 -12.80 14.48
N SER A 132 72.59 -12.88 14.26
CA SER A 132 73.16 -13.37 13.01
C SER A 132 74.40 -14.19 13.25
N PRO A 133 74.59 -15.29 12.55
CA PRO A 133 75.89 -16.01 12.55
C PRO A 133 76.93 -15.16 11.86
N LEU A 134 78.15 -15.26 12.37
CA LEU A 134 79.36 -14.66 11.78
C LEU A 134 80.13 -15.70 10.95
N VAL A 135 80.15 -15.51 9.65
CA VAL A 135 80.86 -16.40 8.73
C VAL A 135 81.70 -15.53 7.77
N PRO A 136 83.05 -15.61 7.89
CA PRO A 136 83.89 -16.37 8.82
C PRO A 136 83.79 -15.86 10.27
N PRO A 137 84.12 -16.69 11.28
CA PRO A 137 84.23 -16.24 12.69
C PRO A 137 85.26 -15.14 12.81
N ILE A 138 85.00 -14.20 13.71
CA ILE A 138 85.84 -13.04 13.98
C ILE A 138 86.57 -13.19 15.33
N LEU A 139 87.72 -12.51 15.50
CA LEU A 139 88.46 -12.50 16.78
C LEU A 139 87.99 -11.33 17.62
N VAL A 140 87.34 -11.65 18.77
CA VAL A 140 86.90 -10.70 19.80
C VAL A 140 87.65 -10.96 21.06
N GLU A 141 88.44 -10.00 21.55
CA GLU A 141 89.30 -10.18 22.72
C GLU A 141 90.16 -11.47 22.67
N GLY A 142 90.68 -11.83 21.52
CA GLY A 142 91.50 -13.03 21.33
C GLY A 142 90.70 -14.35 21.29
N ARG A 143 89.40 -14.32 21.33
CA ARG A 143 88.50 -15.48 21.26
C ARG A 143 87.71 -15.45 19.97
N SER A 144 87.39 -16.61 19.38
CA SER A 144 86.58 -16.71 18.15
C SER A 144 85.10 -16.48 18.44
N ALA A 145 84.55 -15.40 17.95
CA ALA A 145 83.10 -15.13 17.97
C ALA A 145 82.42 -15.73 16.73
N HIS A 146 81.36 -16.50 16.94
CA HIS A 146 80.60 -17.24 15.89
C HIS A 146 79.21 -16.64 15.67
N ALA A 147 78.71 -15.78 16.55
CA ALA A 147 77.42 -15.10 16.37
C ALA A 147 77.47 -13.71 17.03
N VAL A 148 76.68 -12.82 16.47
CA VAL A 148 76.40 -11.48 17.02
C VAL A 148 74.92 -11.31 17.27
N CYS A 149 74.58 -10.67 18.36
CA CYS A 149 73.25 -10.28 18.75
C CYS A 149 73.21 -8.75 18.90
N VAL A 150 72.27 -8.10 18.20
CA VAL A 150 71.89 -6.72 18.44
C VAL A 150 70.53 -6.73 19.09
N GLY A 151 70.34 -5.98 20.13
CA GLY A 151 69.08 -5.95 20.85
C GLY A 151 68.77 -4.59 21.47
N CYS A 152 67.50 -4.42 21.82
CA CYS A 152 67.05 -3.24 22.55
C CYS A 152 65.93 -3.62 23.53
N SER A 153 65.76 -2.79 24.56
CA SER A 153 64.66 -2.94 25.52
C SER A 153 63.33 -2.48 24.95
N GLN A 154 62.25 -3.26 25.14
CA GLN A 154 60.90 -2.87 24.79
C GLN A 154 60.21 -2.01 25.86
N ARG A 155 60.87 -1.67 26.98
CA ARG A 155 60.24 -0.91 28.08
C ARG A 155 59.77 0.48 27.67
N TYR A 156 60.50 1.13 26.74
CA TYR A 156 60.08 2.43 26.22
C TYR A 156 58.77 2.27 25.38
N LEU A 157 58.68 1.22 24.57
CA LEU A 157 57.50 0.90 23.81
C LEU A 157 56.27 0.68 24.68
N ALA A 158 56.46 0.04 25.86
CA ALA A 158 55.40 -0.14 26.84
C ALA A 158 54.89 1.20 27.41
N ARG A 159 55.76 2.22 27.56
CA ARG A 159 55.32 3.58 27.99
C ARG A 159 54.52 4.30 26.91
N ASP A 160 54.96 4.22 25.68
CA ASP A 160 54.24 4.82 24.55
C ASP A 160 52.89 4.14 24.35
N MET A 161 52.87 2.80 24.42
CA MET A 161 51.62 2.03 24.38
C MET A 161 50.67 2.38 25.53
N ALA A 162 51.19 2.62 26.77
CA ALA A 162 50.35 3.05 27.88
C ALA A 162 49.69 4.43 27.65
N THR A 163 50.37 5.30 26.90
CA THR A 163 49.78 6.59 26.50
C THR A 163 48.68 6.40 25.43
N ILE A 164 48.94 5.55 24.45
CA ILE A 164 47.95 5.15 23.44
C ILE A 164 46.78 4.47 24.12
N ASP A 165 47.00 3.56 25.06
CA ASP A 165 45.92 2.86 25.78
C ASP A 165 45.03 3.84 26.56
N ARG A 166 45.60 4.90 27.17
CA ARG A 166 44.82 5.97 27.85
C ARG A 166 43.98 6.77 26.87
N LEU A 167 44.56 7.11 25.69
CA LEU A 167 43.79 7.80 24.63
C LEU A 167 42.67 6.94 24.07
N VAL A 168 42.94 5.64 23.80
CA VAL A 168 41.94 4.67 23.32
C VAL A 168 40.82 4.49 24.34
N LEU A 169 41.18 4.40 25.66
CA LEU A 169 40.19 4.29 26.73
C LEU A 169 39.33 5.56 26.83
N GLY A 170 39.94 6.74 26.75
CA GLY A 170 39.22 8.03 26.74
C GLY A 170 38.29 8.17 25.55
N ALA A 171 38.77 7.82 24.35
CA ALA A 171 37.95 7.81 23.12
C ALA A 171 36.81 6.77 23.19
N GLY A 172 37.07 5.58 23.74
CA GLY A 172 36.04 4.55 23.94
C GLY A 172 34.96 5.00 24.93
N LEU A 173 35.35 5.67 26.02
CA LEU A 173 34.37 6.26 26.94
C LEU A 173 33.54 7.35 26.29
N LEU A 174 34.17 8.20 25.48
CA LEU A 174 33.46 9.23 24.70
C LEU A 174 32.46 8.62 23.75
N VAL A 175 32.85 7.57 23.01
CA VAL A 175 31.92 6.83 22.09
C VAL A 175 30.75 6.28 22.88
N LEU A 176 30.95 5.68 24.05
CA LEU A 176 29.89 5.14 24.90
C LEU A 176 28.94 6.22 25.44
N LEU A 177 29.43 7.43 25.70
CA LEU A 177 28.61 8.55 26.17
C LEU A 177 27.84 9.24 25.02
N VAL A 178 28.48 9.41 23.85
CA VAL A 178 27.90 10.14 22.73
C VAL A 178 26.93 9.28 21.93
N SER A 179 27.21 7.97 21.78
CA SER A 179 26.37 7.09 20.96
C SER A 179 24.88 7.03 21.39
N PRO A 180 24.51 7.01 22.70
CA PRO A 180 23.11 7.06 23.11
C PRO A 180 22.42 8.38 22.75
N LEU A 181 23.14 9.50 22.89
CA LEU A 181 22.62 10.83 22.54
C LEU A 181 22.31 10.92 21.03
N VAL A 182 23.28 10.55 20.22
CA VAL A 182 23.11 10.53 18.75
C VAL A 182 22.00 9.56 18.33
N GLY A 183 22.01 8.35 18.89
CA GLY A 183 20.95 7.35 18.61
C GLY A 183 19.58 7.83 19.03
N PHE A 184 19.43 8.54 20.14
CA PHE A 184 18.16 9.13 20.58
C PHE A 184 17.67 10.21 19.61
N VAL A 185 18.53 11.12 19.19
CA VAL A 185 18.18 12.20 18.26
C VAL A 185 17.74 11.63 16.92
N LEU A 186 18.56 10.75 16.32
CA LEU A 186 18.28 10.13 15.02
C LEU A 186 16.97 9.33 15.05
N THR A 187 16.79 8.48 16.06
CA THR A 187 15.58 7.66 16.19
C THR A 187 14.33 8.52 16.41
N THR A 188 14.47 9.62 17.17
CA THR A 188 13.33 10.51 17.42
C THR A 188 12.91 11.24 16.15
N GLN A 189 13.87 11.72 15.36
CA GLN A 189 13.59 12.37 14.08
C GLN A 189 12.96 11.40 13.07
N ALA A 190 13.46 10.17 12.99
CA ALA A 190 12.95 9.16 12.04
C ALA A 190 11.53 8.66 12.40
N VAL A 191 11.21 8.49 13.70
CA VAL A 191 9.93 7.88 14.12
C VAL A 191 8.83 8.92 14.40
N ARG A 192 9.17 10.19 14.63
CA ARG A 192 8.20 11.25 14.91
C ARG A 192 7.09 11.39 13.86
N PRO A 193 7.36 11.33 12.55
CA PRO A 193 6.34 11.42 11.51
C PRO A 193 5.32 10.28 11.57
N LEU A 194 5.79 9.05 11.77
CA LEU A 194 4.91 7.88 11.91
C LEU A 194 3.92 8.06 13.07
N GLY A 195 4.40 8.61 14.20
CA GLY A 195 3.55 8.92 15.34
C GLY A 195 2.49 9.99 15.05
N GLN A 196 2.78 10.94 14.19
CA GLN A 196 1.78 11.94 13.73
C GLN A 196 0.73 11.29 12.84
N MET A 197 1.14 10.47 11.87
CA MET A 197 0.22 9.73 10.99
C MET A 197 -0.75 8.86 11.79
N ILE A 198 -0.24 8.07 12.75
CA ILE A 198 -1.07 7.24 13.62
C ILE A 198 -2.09 8.09 14.40
N ARG A 199 -1.67 9.24 14.96
CA ARG A 199 -2.59 10.12 15.70
C ARG A 199 -3.65 10.75 14.83
N THR A 200 -3.31 11.18 13.62
CA THR A 200 -4.29 11.73 12.66
C THR A 200 -5.28 10.64 12.27
N THR A 201 -4.80 9.45 11.87
CA THR A 201 -5.67 8.34 11.48
C THR A 201 -6.57 7.86 12.63
N SER A 202 -6.08 7.85 13.88
CA SER A 202 -6.88 7.42 15.05
C SER A 202 -7.93 8.45 15.50
N ARG A 203 -7.86 9.68 15.03
CA ARG A 203 -8.84 10.76 15.30
C ARG A 203 -9.94 10.87 14.24
N LEU A 204 -9.77 10.13 13.14
CA LEU A 204 -10.77 10.11 12.08
C LEU A 204 -12.05 9.46 12.59
N HIS A 205 -13.15 10.24 12.50
CA HIS A 205 -14.51 9.79 12.76
C HIS A 205 -15.35 10.05 11.51
N PRO A 206 -16.43 9.30 11.28
CA PRO A 206 -17.30 9.50 10.11
C PRO A 206 -17.76 10.95 9.88
N GLY A 207 -17.79 11.77 10.94
CA GLY A 207 -18.11 13.21 10.86
C GLY A 207 -16.92 14.15 10.61
N LYS A 208 -15.68 13.63 10.47
CA LYS A 208 -14.46 14.42 10.25
C LYS A 208 -13.53 13.74 9.24
N VAL A 209 -14.08 13.33 8.13
CA VAL A 209 -13.32 12.63 7.08
C VAL A 209 -12.47 13.60 6.25
N ASP A 210 -12.61 14.91 6.45
CA ASP A 210 -11.86 15.93 5.72
C ASP A 210 -10.42 16.14 6.23
N GLU A 211 -10.08 15.60 7.42
CA GLU A 211 -8.71 15.65 7.92
C GLU A 211 -7.81 14.80 7.03
N ARG A 212 -6.63 15.34 6.67
CA ARG A 212 -5.65 14.65 5.84
C ARG A 212 -4.34 14.45 6.60
N VAL A 213 -3.67 13.34 6.29
CA VAL A 213 -2.32 13.07 6.77
C VAL A 213 -1.37 14.06 6.10
N PRO A 214 -0.56 14.82 6.89
CA PRO A 214 0.34 15.81 6.31
C PRO A 214 1.44 15.14 5.47
N ILE A 215 1.62 15.62 4.24
CA ILE A 215 2.72 15.25 3.35
C ILE A 215 3.87 16.21 3.61
N ARG A 216 5.08 15.70 3.81
CA ARG A 216 6.25 16.49 4.19
C ARG A 216 7.03 17.03 3.01
N GLY A 217 6.87 16.46 1.83
CA GLY A 217 7.59 16.83 0.61
C GLY A 217 9.03 16.31 0.56
N THR A 218 9.35 15.28 1.36
CA THR A 218 10.66 14.62 1.35
C THR A 218 10.78 13.60 0.21
N GLY A 219 9.67 13.17 -0.38
CA GLY A 219 9.63 12.19 -1.45
C GLY A 219 10.03 10.77 -1.03
N ASP A 220 9.99 10.48 0.28
CA ASP A 220 10.34 9.20 0.87
C ASP A 220 9.12 8.24 0.96
N GLU A 221 9.34 7.05 1.50
CA GLU A 221 8.30 6.02 1.67
C GLU A 221 7.18 6.49 2.58
N LEU A 222 7.45 7.45 3.49
CA LEU A 222 6.45 8.01 4.38
C LEU A 222 5.52 8.97 3.63
N ASP A 223 6.03 9.75 2.69
CA ASP A 223 5.20 10.59 1.83
C ASP A 223 4.32 9.73 0.90
N SER A 224 4.86 8.64 0.35
CA SER A 224 4.09 7.67 -0.44
C SER A 224 2.97 7.02 0.38
N LEU A 225 3.26 6.64 1.62
CA LEU A 225 2.26 6.11 2.56
C LEU A 225 1.19 7.16 2.89
N ALA A 226 1.58 8.42 3.14
CA ALA A 226 0.64 9.52 3.40
C ALA A 226 -0.30 9.76 2.22
N GLN A 227 0.22 9.73 0.98
CA GLN A 227 -0.59 9.85 -0.24
C GLN A 227 -1.58 8.69 -0.38
N THR A 228 -1.13 7.45 -0.13
CA THR A 228 -1.98 6.27 -0.19
C THR A 228 -3.12 6.35 0.83
N ILE A 229 -2.81 6.76 2.08
CA ILE A 229 -3.82 6.95 3.13
C ILE A 229 -4.80 8.06 2.73
N ASN A 230 -4.31 9.20 2.22
CA ASN A 230 -5.17 10.29 1.79
C ASN A 230 -6.09 9.88 0.63
N GLY A 231 -5.59 9.11 -0.34
CA GLY A 231 -6.40 8.55 -1.42
C GLY A 231 -7.49 7.57 -0.93
N LEU A 232 -7.21 6.80 0.13
CA LEU A 232 -8.22 5.97 0.78
C LEU A 232 -9.28 6.84 1.49
N LEU A 233 -8.84 7.90 2.19
CA LEU A 233 -9.73 8.84 2.87
C LEU A 233 -10.65 9.59 1.89
N ASP A 234 -10.14 9.95 0.71
CA ASP A 234 -10.95 10.57 -0.34
C ASP A 234 -12.07 9.63 -0.80
N ARG A 235 -11.75 8.35 -1.04
CA ARG A 235 -12.76 7.33 -1.41
C ARG A 235 -13.81 7.12 -0.31
N ILE A 236 -13.39 7.09 0.96
CA ILE A 236 -14.32 6.97 2.10
C ILE A 236 -15.20 8.21 2.20
N ALA A 237 -14.63 9.41 2.03
CA ALA A 237 -15.40 10.67 2.08
C ALA A 237 -16.45 10.71 0.98
N ASP A 238 -16.09 10.30 -0.24
CA ASP A 238 -17.02 10.25 -1.37
C ASP A 238 -18.13 9.21 -1.14
N TYR A 239 -17.78 8.03 -0.61
CA TYR A 239 -18.76 7.00 -0.26
C TYR A 239 -19.75 7.51 0.81
N LEU A 240 -19.26 8.11 1.90
CA LEU A 240 -20.12 8.64 2.96
C LEU A 240 -21.01 9.80 2.47
N ARG A 241 -20.50 10.63 1.56
CA ARG A 241 -21.28 11.71 0.95
C ARG A 241 -22.43 11.13 0.12
N GLN A 242 -22.15 10.16 -0.73
CA GLN A 242 -23.16 9.46 -1.54
C GLN A 242 -24.20 8.77 -0.65
N GLU A 243 -23.78 8.15 0.45
CA GLU A 243 -24.68 7.50 1.41
C GLU A 243 -25.60 8.53 2.11
N HIS A 244 -25.07 9.68 2.52
CA HIS A 244 -25.89 10.75 3.10
C HIS A 244 -26.88 11.35 2.09
N GLU A 245 -26.47 11.55 0.86
CA GLU A 245 -27.35 12.02 -0.23
C GLU A 245 -28.46 11.01 -0.51
N PHE A 246 -28.12 9.71 -0.53
CA PHE A 246 -29.08 8.63 -0.65
C PHE A 246 -30.13 8.64 0.44
N LEU A 247 -29.71 8.70 1.72
CA LEU A 247 -30.63 8.72 2.85
C LEU A 247 -31.52 9.97 2.86
N ALA A 248 -30.96 11.13 2.51
CA ALA A 248 -31.72 12.39 2.46
C ALA A 248 -32.78 12.34 1.35
N SER A 249 -32.44 11.83 0.16
CA SER A 249 -33.36 11.68 -0.95
C SER A 249 -34.45 10.64 -0.67
N ALA A 250 -34.07 9.50 -0.09
CA ALA A 250 -35.03 8.46 0.30
C ALA A 250 -36.05 9.00 1.32
N ALA A 251 -35.57 9.72 2.33
CA ALA A 251 -36.45 10.34 3.33
C ALA A 251 -37.42 11.38 2.73
N HIS A 252 -36.94 12.15 1.76
CA HIS A 252 -37.77 13.12 1.05
C HIS A 252 -38.88 12.42 0.23
N ASP A 253 -38.49 11.40 -0.55
CA ASP A 253 -39.41 10.68 -1.44
C ASP A 253 -40.42 9.82 -0.68
N LEU A 254 -40.10 9.33 0.53
CA LEU A 254 -41.03 8.69 1.43
C LEU A 254 -42.00 9.68 2.07
N ARG A 255 -41.58 10.89 2.41
CA ARG A 255 -42.40 11.91 3.05
C ARG A 255 -43.54 12.40 2.16
N THR A 256 -43.31 12.51 0.87
CA THR A 256 -44.28 13.06 -0.10
C THR A 256 -45.56 12.21 -0.19
N PRO A 257 -45.52 10.89 -0.49
CA PRO A 257 -46.73 10.06 -0.53
C PRO A 257 -47.40 9.93 0.86
N LEU A 258 -46.58 9.89 1.93
CA LEU A 258 -47.11 9.83 3.29
C LEU A 258 -47.93 11.12 3.64
N ALA A 259 -47.41 12.29 3.26
CA ALA A 259 -48.13 13.55 3.44
C ALA A 259 -49.42 13.61 2.59
N ALA A 260 -49.36 13.07 1.35
CA ALA A 260 -50.54 12.97 0.49
C ALA A 260 -51.61 12.07 1.09
N ILE A 261 -51.22 10.86 1.57
CA ILE A 261 -52.15 9.94 2.26
C ILE A 261 -52.82 10.63 3.44
N ARG A 262 -52.00 11.29 4.29
CA ARG A 262 -52.51 11.97 5.49
C ARG A 262 -53.48 13.12 5.12
N SER A 263 -53.06 13.98 4.17
CA SER A 263 -53.89 15.11 3.73
C SER A 263 -55.21 14.65 3.10
N THR A 264 -55.18 13.59 2.25
CA THR A 264 -56.36 13.02 1.63
C THR A 264 -57.33 12.43 2.66
N ALA A 265 -56.77 11.73 3.70
CA ALA A 265 -57.56 11.22 4.79
C ALA A 265 -58.16 12.34 5.68
N GLU A 266 -57.38 13.41 6.00
CA GLU A 266 -57.84 14.57 6.76
C GLU A 266 -59.00 15.29 6.02
N VAL A 267 -58.84 15.47 4.69
CA VAL A 267 -59.92 16.03 3.84
C VAL A 267 -61.16 15.15 3.81
N GLY A 268 -60.99 13.82 3.77
CA GLY A 268 -62.13 12.89 3.87
C GLY A 268 -62.92 12.96 5.17
N LEU A 269 -62.20 13.26 6.28
CA LEU A 269 -62.79 13.36 7.62
C LEU A 269 -63.36 14.75 7.96
N SER A 270 -63.03 15.79 7.17
CA SER A 270 -63.37 17.19 7.48
C SER A 270 -64.85 17.52 7.31
N THR A 271 -65.57 16.79 6.44
CA THR A 271 -66.98 17.00 6.15
C THR A 271 -67.68 15.67 5.86
N LEU A 272 -68.98 15.60 6.12
CA LEU A 272 -69.82 14.45 5.72
C LEU A 272 -69.89 14.42 4.17
N ARG A 273 -69.60 13.25 3.60
CA ARG A 273 -69.55 13.01 2.16
C ARG A 273 -70.47 11.89 1.75
N SER A 274 -70.78 11.82 0.47
CA SER A 274 -71.50 10.68 -0.13
C SER A 274 -70.63 9.40 -0.12
N GLY A 275 -71.28 8.24 -0.18
CA GLY A 275 -70.57 6.97 -0.25
C GLY A 275 -69.63 6.85 -1.45
N GLU A 276 -69.96 7.52 -2.57
CA GLU A 276 -69.15 7.55 -3.82
C GLU A 276 -67.89 8.40 -3.61
N GLU A 277 -68.03 9.59 -3.03
CA GLU A 277 -66.87 10.47 -2.70
C GLU A 277 -65.88 9.79 -1.71
N TYR A 278 -66.40 9.02 -0.74
CA TYR A 278 -65.53 8.23 0.14
C TYR A 278 -64.78 7.12 -0.60
N ARG A 279 -65.42 6.49 -1.59
CA ARG A 279 -64.72 5.49 -2.45
C ARG A 279 -63.62 6.11 -3.27
N GLU A 280 -63.84 7.28 -3.85
CA GLU A 280 -62.78 8.01 -4.56
C GLU A 280 -61.61 8.37 -3.68
N ILE A 281 -61.89 8.90 -2.46
CA ILE A 281 -60.84 9.22 -1.48
C ILE A 281 -60.04 7.97 -1.10
N LEU A 282 -60.72 6.86 -0.82
CA LEU A 282 -60.08 5.59 -0.48
C LEU A 282 -59.25 5.04 -1.65
N ALA A 283 -59.72 5.18 -2.86
CA ALA A 283 -58.97 4.79 -4.08
C ALA A 283 -57.68 5.58 -4.19
N LEU A 284 -57.71 6.91 -3.98
CA LEU A 284 -56.50 7.75 -3.95
C LEU A 284 -55.51 7.35 -2.82
N VAL A 285 -56.04 7.03 -1.64
CA VAL A 285 -55.21 6.55 -0.53
C VAL A 285 -54.54 5.21 -0.87
N ILE A 286 -55.29 4.28 -1.46
CA ILE A 286 -54.74 2.98 -1.91
C ILE A 286 -53.67 3.17 -2.98
N GLU A 287 -53.86 4.07 -3.94
CA GLU A 287 -52.89 4.40 -4.95
C GLU A 287 -51.56 4.91 -4.32
N GLN A 288 -51.63 5.85 -3.37
CA GLN A 288 -50.47 6.37 -2.69
C GLN A 288 -49.78 5.31 -1.81
N CYS A 289 -50.50 4.41 -1.17
CA CYS A 289 -49.96 3.27 -0.47
C CYS A 289 -49.20 2.32 -1.40
N GLY A 290 -49.71 2.06 -2.60
CA GLY A 290 -49.03 1.27 -3.63
C GLY A 290 -47.75 1.90 -4.12
N ALA A 291 -47.74 3.23 -4.33
CA ALA A 291 -46.53 3.97 -4.70
C ALA A 291 -45.47 3.89 -3.57
N LEU A 292 -45.88 4.05 -2.30
CA LEU A 292 -45.01 3.92 -1.12
C LEU A 292 -44.40 2.51 -1.03
N GLN A 293 -45.23 1.47 -1.21
CA GLN A 293 -44.79 0.07 -1.19
C GLN A 293 -43.75 -0.19 -2.28
N THR A 294 -43.97 0.33 -3.49
CA THR A 294 -43.03 0.23 -4.60
C THR A 294 -41.69 0.89 -4.26
N LEU A 295 -41.72 2.09 -3.68
CA LEU A 295 -40.51 2.81 -3.27
C LEU A 295 -39.73 2.05 -2.19
N VAL A 296 -40.40 1.51 -1.16
CA VAL A 296 -39.75 0.71 -0.11
C VAL A 296 -39.08 -0.54 -0.71
N ASN A 297 -39.77 -1.25 -1.62
CA ASN A 297 -39.20 -2.42 -2.29
C ASN A 297 -37.98 -2.04 -3.14
N GLN A 298 -37.99 -0.87 -3.79
CA GLN A 298 -36.86 -0.36 -4.54
C GLN A 298 -35.66 -0.06 -3.64
N LEU A 299 -35.88 0.54 -2.47
CA LEU A 299 -34.82 0.82 -1.49
C LEU A 299 -34.23 -0.46 -0.90
N LEU A 300 -35.06 -1.46 -0.56
CA LEU A 300 -34.59 -2.76 -0.08
C LEU A 300 -33.73 -3.48 -1.12
N LEU A 301 -34.18 -3.51 -2.38
CA LEU A 301 -33.41 -4.14 -3.44
C LEU A 301 -32.04 -3.44 -3.67
N MET A 302 -32.00 -2.14 -3.47
CA MET A 302 -30.76 -1.38 -3.56
C MET A 302 -29.80 -1.71 -2.43
N ALA A 303 -30.29 -1.81 -1.20
CA ALA A 303 -29.52 -2.22 -0.04
C ALA A 303 -28.96 -3.65 -0.18
N GLU A 304 -29.76 -4.58 -0.71
CA GLU A 304 -29.31 -5.95 -1.02
C GLU A 304 -28.23 -5.99 -2.10
N SER A 305 -28.32 -5.10 -3.11
CA SER A 305 -27.31 -5.00 -4.16
C SER A 305 -25.96 -4.47 -3.67
N GLU A 306 -25.94 -3.57 -2.68
CA GLU A 306 -24.70 -3.02 -2.10
C GLU A 306 -23.97 -4.01 -1.20
N ALA A 307 -24.72 -4.87 -0.54
CA ALA A 307 -24.12 -5.87 0.35
C ALA A 307 -23.47 -7.06 -0.41
N ASP A 308 -23.41 -7.02 -1.76
CA ASP A 308 -23.08 -8.20 -2.60
C ASP A 308 -23.94 -9.43 -2.26
N CYS A 309 -25.06 -9.20 -1.55
CA CYS A 309 -25.97 -10.22 -1.06
C CYS A 309 -27.08 -10.58 -2.08
N LEU A 310 -27.05 -10.03 -3.30
CA LEU A 310 -27.90 -10.54 -4.38
C LEU A 310 -27.41 -11.95 -4.73
N GLU A 311 -27.68 -12.92 -3.86
CA GLU A 311 -27.53 -14.32 -4.20
C GLU A 311 -28.34 -14.59 -5.48
N ILE A 312 -27.62 -14.80 -6.56
CA ILE A 312 -28.21 -15.24 -7.81
C ILE A 312 -28.56 -16.70 -7.59
N ASP A 313 -29.82 -16.95 -7.21
CA ASP A 313 -30.37 -18.27 -7.38
C ASP A 313 -30.28 -18.57 -8.88
N ALA A 314 -29.38 -19.44 -9.28
CA ALA A 314 -29.03 -19.71 -10.67
C ALA A 314 -30.17 -20.45 -11.42
N ALA A 315 -31.42 -20.18 -11.06
CA ALA A 315 -32.57 -20.76 -11.70
C ALA A 315 -32.72 -20.25 -13.14
N PRO A 316 -32.93 -21.11 -14.12
CA PRO A 316 -33.14 -20.70 -15.50
C PRO A 316 -34.50 -19.98 -15.63
N VAL A 317 -34.47 -18.74 -16.12
CA VAL A 317 -35.66 -17.92 -16.32
C VAL A 317 -35.90 -17.74 -17.86
N PRO A 318 -37.10 -18.05 -18.37
CA PRO A 318 -37.46 -17.80 -19.74
C PRO A 318 -37.71 -16.29 -19.97
N LEU A 319 -36.73 -15.59 -20.51
CA LEU A 319 -36.78 -14.13 -20.66
C LEU A 319 -37.80 -13.68 -21.69
N ASP A 320 -38.02 -14.44 -22.76
CA ASP A 320 -39.05 -14.23 -23.76
C ASP A 320 -40.44 -14.13 -23.11
N GLN A 321 -40.77 -15.02 -22.17
CA GLN A 321 -42.04 -14.99 -21.46
C GLN A 321 -42.16 -13.79 -20.50
N VAL A 322 -41.05 -13.39 -19.84
CA VAL A 322 -41.05 -12.21 -19.02
C VAL A 322 -41.33 -10.96 -19.84
N VAL A 323 -40.63 -10.80 -20.98
CA VAL A 323 -40.82 -9.66 -21.89
C VAL A 323 -42.23 -9.63 -22.43
N ALA A 324 -42.76 -10.75 -22.90
CA ALA A 324 -44.11 -10.85 -23.48
C ALA A 324 -45.17 -10.39 -22.45
N ARG A 325 -45.11 -10.92 -21.23
CA ARG A 325 -46.08 -10.58 -20.17
C ARG A 325 -45.99 -9.12 -19.71
N VAL A 326 -44.79 -8.55 -19.62
CA VAL A 326 -44.63 -7.13 -19.29
C VAL A 326 -45.21 -6.27 -20.39
N CYS A 327 -44.90 -6.57 -21.65
CA CYS A 327 -45.48 -5.82 -22.78
C CYS A 327 -47.00 -5.92 -22.85
N GLU A 328 -47.59 -7.09 -22.56
CA GLU A 328 -49.02 -7.30 -22.47
C GLU A 328 -49.66 -6.42 -21.37
N MET A 329 -49.05 -6.39 -20.17
CA MET A 329 -49.50 -5.57 -19.06
C MET A 329 -49.48 -4.07 -19.37
N PHE A 330 -48.45 -3.59 -20.09
CA PHE A 330 -48.32 -2.18 -20.44
C PHE A 330 -49.07 -1.77 -21.72
N ALA A 331 -49.67 -2.71 -22.47
CA ALA A 331 -50.39 -2.41 -23.73
C ALA A 331 -51.54 -1.42 -23.49
N GLY A 332 -52.37 -1.65 -22.45
CA GLY A 332 -53.48 -0.75 -22.13
C GLY A 332 -53.01 0.64 -21.69
N VAL A 333 -51.94 0.71 -20.84
CA VAL A 333 -51.35 1.97 -20.40
C VAL A 333 -50.76 2.76 -21.56
N ALA A 334 -50.12 2.07 -22.53
CA ALA A 334 -49.57 2.68 -23.71
C ALA A 334 -50.66 3.27 -24.59
N GLU A 335 -51.76 2.52 -24.79
CA GLU A 335 -52.91 2.97 -25.58
C GLU A 335 -53.59 4.20 -24.94
N GLU A 336 -53.84 4.18 -23.65
CA GLU A 336 -54.39 5.32 -22.91
C GLU A 336 -53.54 6.57 -23.05
N ARG A 337 -52.21 6.42 -23.02
CA ARG A 337 -51.25 7.53 -23.23
C ARG A 337 -51.01 7.86 -24.70
N GLY A 338 -51.67 7.15 -25.63
CA GLY A 338 -51.59 7.35 -27.08
C GLY A 338 -50.21 7.03 -27.67
N VAL A 339 -49.55 6.00 -27.08
CA VAL A 339 -48.27 5.46 -27.53
C VAL A 339 -48.46 4.07 -28.11
N THR A 340 -47.93 3.82 -29.31
CA THR A 340 -47.98 2.49 -29.93
C THR A 340 -46.85 1.63 -29.37
N LEU A 341 -47.16 0.58 -28.60
CA LEU A 341 -46.22 -0.41 -28.15
C LEU A 341 -46.07 -1.54 -29.17
N ARG A 342 -44.89 -1.72 -29.74
CA ARG A 342 -44.60 -2.80 -30.72
C ARG A 342 -43.62 -3.79 -30.10
N VAL A 343 -44.01 -5.05 -30.11
CA VAL A 343 -43.16 -6.16 -29.70
C VAL A 343 -42.62 -6.84 -30.95
N GLY A 344 -41.30 -6.91 -31.04
CA GLY A 344 -40.61 -7.61 -32.12
C GLY A 344 -40.52 -9.12 -31.89
N PRO A 345 -39.66 -9.83 -32.63
CA PRO A 345 -39.42 -11.25 -32.39
C PRO A 345 -38.96 -11.55 -30.99
N LEU A 346 -39.55 -12.52 -30.33
CA LEU A 346 -39.19 -13.01 -29.02
C LEU A 346 -38.69 -14.48 -29.12
N PRO A 347 -37.42 -14.70 -29.49
CA PRO A 347 -36.89 -16.05 -29.52
C PRO A 347 -36.86 -16.63 -28.09
N GLN A 348 -37.08 -17.95 -28.00
CA GLN A 348 -36.99 -18.66 -26.74
C GLN A 348 -35.55 -18.60 -26.18
N VAL A 349 -35.37 -17.90 -25.09
CA VAL A 349 -34.05 -17.70 -24.45
C VAL A 349 -34.16 -17.81 -22.95
N TRP A 350 -33.12 -18.41 -22.38
CA TRP A 350 -33.01 -18.63 -20.95
C TRP A 350 -31.82 -17.85 -20.39
N VAL A 351 -32.01 -17.26 -19.21
CA VAL A 351 -30.98 -16.55 -18.49
C VAL A 351 -30.98 -16.99 -17.02
N ALA A 352 -29.82 -16.97 -16.37
CA ALA A 352 -29.72 -17.27 -14.93
C ALA A 352 -30.26 -16.10 -14.12
N GLY A 353 -31.12 -16.37 -13.12
CA GLY A 353 -31.50 -15.32 -12.18
C GLY A 353 -32.88 -15.49 -11.56
N LYS A 354 -33.30 -14.44 -10.85
CA LYS A 354 -34.64 -14.36 -10.22
C LYS A 354 -35.63 -13.71 -11.18
N ARG A 355 -36.74 -14.39 -11.45
CA ARG A 355 -37.79 -13.93 -12.39
C ARG A 355 -38.31 -12.53 -12.07
N HIS A 356 -38.48 -12.19 -10.79
CA HIS A 356 -38.99 -10.88 -10.36
C HIS A 356 -38.00 -9.75 -10.60
N HIS A 357 -36.66 -9.99 -10.50
CA HIS A 357 -35.64 -9.02 -10.85
C HIS A 357 -35.65 -8.68 -12.34
N LEU A 358 -35.70 -9.72 -13.18
CA LEU A 358 -35.78 -9.52 -14.64
C LEU A 358 -37.08 -8.84 -15.05
N TRP A 359 -38.20 -9.20 -14.40
CA TRP A 359 -39.46 -8.49 -14.54
C TRP A 359 -39.33 -7.00 -14.23
N GLN A 360 -38.70 -6.65 -13.13
CA GLN A 360 -38.45 -5.27 -12.67
C GLN A 360 -37.64 -4.47 -13.72
N VAL A 361 -36.57 -5.09 -14.27
CA VAL A 361 -35.77 -4.45 -15.33
C VAL A 361 -36.62 -4.15 -16.57
N VAL A 362 -37.34 -5.14 -17.07
CA VAL A 362 -38.19 -4.96 -18.26
C VAL A 362 -39.29 -3.93 -18.03
N SER A 363 -39.97 -4.01 -16.87
CA SER A 363 -41.02 -3.06 -16.48
C SER A 363 -40.52 -1.63 -16.37
N ASN A 364 -39.40 -1.40 -15.71
CA ASN A 364 -38.81 -0.07 -15.58
C ASN A 364 -38.41 0.54 -16.93
N LEU A 365 -37.85 -0.27 -17.83
CA LEU A 365 -37.46 0.21 -19.16
C LEU A 365 -38.66 0.52 -20.05
N VAL A 366 -39.71 -0.33 -20.03
CA VAL A 366 -40.92 -0.15 -20.83
C VAL A 366 -41.73 1.03 -20.29
N ASP A 367 -41.91 1.15 -18.99
CA ASP A 367 -42.62 2.29 -18.36
C ASP A 367 -41.93 3.62 -18.69
N ASN A 368 -40.62 3.69 -18.53
CA ASN A 368 -39.83 4.88 -18.89
C ASN A 368 -40.01 5.23 -20.40
N ALA A 369 -39.94 4.24 -21.26
CA ALA A 369 -40.10 4.47 -22.69
C ALA A 369 -41.49 5.02 -23.04
N ILE A 370 -42.55 4.46 -22.45
CA ILE A 370 -43.93 4.94 -22.66
C ILE A 370 -44.09 6.36 -22.10
N LYS A 371 -43.64 6.60 -20.88
CA LYS A 371 -43.71 7.88 -20.17
C LYS A 371 -43.03 8.99 -20.95
N PHE A 372 -41.79 8.81 -21.37
CA PHE A 372 -41.03 9.85 -22.08
C PHE A 372 -41.51 10.04 -23.52
N THR A 373 -42.11 9.03 -24.13
CA THR A 373 -42.80 9.15 -25.43
C THR A 373 -44.08 9.97 -25.29
N ALA A 374 -44.89 9.68 -24.29
CA ALA A 374 -46.14 10.43 -24.01
C ALA A 374 -45.85 11.91 -23.70
N LEU A 375 -44.79 12.19 -22.93
CA LEU A 375 -44.34 13.56 -22.66
C LEU A 375 -44.01 14.35 -23.93
N ARG A 376 -43.35 13.74 -24.88
CA ARG A 376 -43.09 14.39 -26.21
C ARG A 376 -44.38 14.74 -26.91
N ARG A 377 -45.40 13.85 -26.88
CA ARG A 377 -46.71 14.10 -27.44
C ARG A 377 -47.39 15.31 -26.77
N ALA A 378 -47.38 15.36 -25.44
CA ALA A 378 -47.99 16.46 -24.70
C ALA A 378 -47.27 17.80 -24.90
N SER A 379 -45.96 17.78 -25.11
CA SER A 379 -45.12 18.98 -25.35
C SER A 379 -45.16 19.49 -26.79
N GLY A 380 -45.76 18.76 -27.67
CA GLY A 380 -45.81 19.08 -29.13
C GLY A 380 -46.50 20.37 -29.52
N ALA A 381 -47.05 21.10 -28.54
CA ALA A 381 -47.65 22.42 -28.73
C ALA A 381 -46.75 23.59 -28.23
N SER A 382 -45.66 23.32 -27.50
CA SER A 382 -44.77 24.37 -26.98
C SER A 382 -43.32 24.05 -27.35
N ALA A 383 -42.86 24.65 -28.42
CA ALA A 383 -41.47 24.56 -28.87
C ALA A 383 -40.53 25.23 -27.88
N ALA A 384 -40.02 24.44 -26.93
CA ALA A 384 -38.74 24.74 -26.32
C ALA A 384 -37.68 24.04 -27.18
N GLU A 385 -36.85 24.85 -27.84
CA GLU A 385 -35.68 24.48 -28.65
C GLU A 385 -35.93 23.78 -30.01
N GLY A 386 -36.45 24.53 -30.99
CA GLY A 386 -35.96 24.50 -32.38
C GLY A 386 -36.22 23.28 -33.25
N MET A 387 -36.96 22.24 -32.81
CA MET A 387 -37.31 21.13 -33.69
C MET A 387 -38.82 20.96 -33.79
N PRO A 388 -39.44 21.34 -34.93
CA PRO A 388 -40.87 21.10 -35.17
C PRO A 388 -41.13 19.58 -35.22
N GLN A 389 -42.16 19.12 -34.50
CA GLN A 389 -42.65 17.77 -34.66
C GLN A 389 -43.13 17.59 -36.13
N PRO A 390 -42.74 16.49 -36.79
CA PRO A 390 -43.33 16.16 -38.08
C PRO A 390 -44.86 16.03 -37.94
N ALA A 391 -45.64 16.57 -38.88
CA ALA A 391 -47.11 16.56 -38.84
C ALA A 391 -47.72 15.16 -38.62
N ASN A 392 -47.02 14.11 -38.98
CA ASN A 392 -47.42 12.71 -38.82
C ASN A 392 -46.67 11.94 -37.73
N TRP A 393 -46.10 12.64 -36.70
CA TRP A 393 -45.38 11.91 -35.63
C TRP A 393 -46.36 11.12 -34.77
N GLN A 394 -46.05 9.82 -34.60
CA GLN A 394 -46.75 8.93 -33.71
C GLN A 394 -45.79 8.42 -32.65
N GLY A 395 -46.21 8.50 -31.36
CA GLY A 395 -45.46 7.94 -30.25
C GLY A 395 -45.31 6.43 -30.42
N MET A 396 -44.10 5.93 -30.43
CA MET A 396 -43.79 4.51 -30.59
C MET A 396 -42.72 4.03 -29.63
N VAL A 397 -43.01 2.92 -28.99
CA VAL A 397 -42.05 2.14 -28.18
C VAL A 397 -41.90 0.78 -28.83
N ARG A 398 -40.70 0.33 -29.06
CA ARG A 398 -40.39 -0.98 -29.64
C ARG A 398 -39.51 -1.79 -28.70
N VAL A 399 -39.91 -3.02 -28.42
CA VAL A 399 -39.18 -3.99 -27.59
C VAL A 399 -38.76 -5.16 -28.45
N ASP A 400 -37.46 -5.41 -28.56
CA ASP A 400 -36.87 -6.52 -29.33
C ASP A 400 -36.02 -7.39 -28.39
N LEU A 401 -36.11 -8.72 -28.60
CA LEU A 401 -35.24 -9.68 -27.94
C LEU A 401 -34.37 -10.37 -28.99
N ILE A 402 -33.07 -10.34 -28.85
CA ILE A 402 -32.11 -10.83 -29.84
C ILE A 402 -31.21 -11.86 -29.17
N ALA A 403 -31.21 -13.07 -29.67
CA ALA A 403 -30.25 -14.11 -29.23
C ALA A 403 -29.01 -14.03 -30.11
N ASP A 404 -27.86 -13.87 -29.46
CA ASP A 404 -26.54 -13.95 -30.10
C ASP A 404 -25.93 -15.30 -29.76
N GLU A 405 -26.07 -16.25 -30.66
CA GLU A 405 -25.61 -17.64 -30.44
C GLU A 405 -24.07 -17.74 -30.42
N VAL A 406 -23.41 -16.89 -31.20
CA VAL A 406 -21.94 -16.89 -31.30
C VAL A 406 -21.29 -16.32 -30.03
N ALA A 407 -21.88 -15.26 -29.49
CA ALA A 407 -21.40 -14.62 -28.27
C ALA A 407 -21.93 -15.27 -26.97
N GLY A 408 -22.89 -16.22 -27.05
CA GLY A 408 -23.55 -16.81 -25.90
C GLY A 408 -24.33 -15.79 -25.06
N GLN A 409 -24.90 -14.77 -25.68
CA GLN A 409 -25.55 -13.63 -25.02
C GLN A 409 -26.96 -13.42 -25.54
N VAL A 410 -27.78 -12.79 -24.70
CA VAL A 410 -29.11 -12.29 -25.05
C VAL A 410 -29.12 -10.79 -24.92
N ARG A 411 -29.65 -10.08 -25.91
CA ARG A 411 -29.83 -8.63 -25.89
C ARG A 411 -31.32 -8.27 -25.89
N LEU A 412 -31.78 -7.64 -24.82
CA LEU A 412 -33.06 -6.97 -24.74
C LEU A 412 -32.85 -5.51 -25.16
N ARG A 413 -33.59 -5.08 -26.22
CA ARG A 413 -33.55 -3.71 -26.70
C ARG A 413 -34.91 -3.07 -26.51
N VAL A 414 -34.97 -1.95 -25.79
CA VAL A 414 -36.15 -1.11 -25.65
C VAL A 414 -35.83 0.23 -26.30
N ARG A 415 -36.57 0.55 -27.39
CA ARG A 415 -36.40 1.78 -28.15
C ARG A 415 -37.65 2.60 -28.10
N ASP A 416 -37.52 3.87 -27.82
CA ASP A 416 -38.58 4.87 -27.90
C ASP A 416 -38.22 5.97 -28.91
N ASN A 417 -39.24 6.75 -29.32
CA ASN A 417 -39.09 7.95 -30.10
C ASN A 417 -39.52 9.21 -29.30
N GLY A 418 -39.36 9.17 -28.01
CA GLY A 418 -39.70 10.24 -27.07
C GLY A 418 -38.81 11.47 -27.12
N ILE A 419 -38.73 12.20 -25.99
CA ILE A 419 -37.96 13.46 -25.87
C ILE A 419 -36.47 13.28 -26.05
N GLY A 420 -35.94 12.06 -25.82
CA GLY A 420 -34.50 11.79 -25.77
C GLY A 420 -33.79 12.35 -24.52
N ILE A 421 -32.49 12.09 -24.46
CA ILE A 421 -31.64 12.45 -23.34
C ILE A 421 -30.44 13.27 -23.89
N PRO A 422 -30.14 14.46 -23.33
CA PRO A 422 -28.95 15.23 -23.68
C PRO A 422 -27.66 14.47 -23.36
N GLU A 423 -26.62 14.66 -24.17
CA GLU A 423 -25.37 13.92 -24.06
C GLU A 423 -24.69 14.09 -22.70
N GLU A 424 -24.77 15.28 -22.13
CA GLU A 424 -24.22 15.63 -20.79
C GLU A 424 -24.83 14.81 -19.66
N HIS A 425 -26.06 14.31 -19.80
CA HIS A 425 -26.76 13.52 -18.80
C HIS A 425 -26.54 12.01 -18.96
N LEU A 426 -26.11 11.51 -20.11
CA LEU A 426 -25.94 10.07 -20.37
C LEU A 426 -25.05 9.34 -19.40
N PRO A 427 -23.92 9.90 -18.94
CA PRO A 427 -23.07 9.25 -17.93
C PRO A 427 -23.75 9.06 -16.58
N HIS A 428 -24.71 9.94 -16.25
CA HIS A 428 -25.30 10.07 -14.92
C HIS A 428 -26.67 9.40 -14.76
N ILE A 429 -27.37 9.04 -15.84
CA ILE A 429 -28.76 8.51 -15.77
C ILE A 429 -28.88 7.21 -14.99
N PHE A 430 -27.79 6.48 -14.76
CA PHE A 430 -27.75 5.27 -13.94
C PHE A 430 -27.32 5.53 -12.48
N GLU A 431 -27.07 6.80 -12.13
CA GLU A 431 -26.83 7.20 -10.74
C GLU A 431 -28.14 7.24 -9.96
N ARG A 432 -28.07 7.01 -8.66
CA ARG A 432 -29.24 6.98 -7.79
C ARG A 432 -29.89 8.34 -7.69
N PHE A 433 -31.22 8.40 -7.73
CA PHE A 433 -32.01 9.63 -7.64
C PHE A 433 -31.68 10.66 -8.72
N TYR A 434 -30.87 10.30 -9.72
CA TYR A 434 -30.54 11.21 -10.78
C TYR A 434 -31.76 11.46 -11.67
N ARG A 435 -32.02 12.73 -11.93
CA ARG A 435 -33.15 13.19 -12.76
C ARG A 435 -32.67 14.32 -13.66
N VAL A 436 -33.05 14.24 -14.92
CA VAL A 436 -32.85 15.37 -15.85
C VAL A 436 -33.85 16.45 -15.48
N VAL A 437 -33.38 17.53 -14.83
CA VAL A 437 -34.21 18.67 -14.44
C VAL A 437 -34.30 19.62 -15.60
N ASP A 438 -35.43 19.63 -16.28
CA ASP A 438 -35.73 20.63 -17.30
C ASP A 438 -36.11 21.97 -16.59
N ARG A 439 -35.16 22.89 -16.46
CA ARG A 439 -35.36 24.22 -15.85
C ARG A 439 -36.41 25.07 -16.60
N ALA A 440 -36.71 24.76 -17.82
CA ALA A 440 -37.66 25.51 -18.67
C ALA A 440 -39.14 25.20 -18.39
N ARG A 441 -39.44 24.07 -17.74
CA ARG A 441 -40.83 23.59 -17.58
C ARG A 441 -41.51 23.88 -16.22
N GLY A 442 -40.89 24.69 -15.36
CA GLY A 442 -41.52 25.06 -14.08
C GLY A 442 -41.76 23.84 -13.16
N ARG A 443 -42.29 24.07 -11.95
CA ARG A 443 -42.44 23.13 -10.83
C ARG A 443 -43.13 21.77 -11.04
N GLY A 444 -43.45 21.38 -12.29
CA GLY A 444 -43.94 20.06 -12.66
C GLY A 444 -42.81 19.10 -13.00
N GLY A 445 -42.01 18.73 -11.98
CA GLY A 445 -40.94 17.75 -12.16
C GLY A 445 -41.49 16.43 -12.66
N LEU A 446 -40.82 15.83 -13.67
CA LEU A 446 -41.05 14.49 -14.18
C LEU A 446 -41.35 13.51 -13.04
N GLU A 447 -42.51 12.89 -13.00
CA GLU A 447 -42.88 11.89 -11.99
C GLU A 447 -41.89 10.72 -12.00
N GLY A 448 -41.33 10.37 -10.85
CA GLY A 448 -40.48 9.21 -10.64
C GLY A 448 -39.37 9.46 -9.62
N SER A 449 -39.02 8.43 -8.87
CA SER A 449 -38.04 8.46 -7.77
C SER A 449 -36.57 8.62 -8.25
N GLY A 450 -36.28 8.51 -9.54
CA GLY A 450 -34.91 8.47 -10.05
C GLY A 450 -34.14 7.17 -9.71
N LEU A 451 -34.84 6.18 -9.13
CA LEU A 451 -34.23 4.88 -8.74
C LEU A 451 -34.35 3.81 -9.84
N GLY A 452 -35.29 3.94 -10.78
CA GLY A 452 -35.60 2.87 -11.74
C GLY A 452 -34.42 2.41 -12.59
N LEU A 453 -33.64 3.34 -13.16
CA LEU A 453 -32.49 3.01 -14.00
C LEU A 453 -31.30 2.52 -13.18
N SER A 454 -31.06 3.06 -12.00
CA SER A 454 -30.00 2.57 -11.10
C SER A 454 -30.27 1.14 -10.64
N ILE A 455 -31.55 0.80 -10.37
CA ILE A 455 -31.98 -0.57 -10.05
C ILE A 455 -31.78 -1.49 -11.26
N CYS A 456 -32.14 -1.04 -12.47
CA CYS A 456 -31.86 -1.82 -13.69
C CYS A 456 -30.37 -2.15 -13.82
N LYS A 457 -29.50 -1.16 -13.62
CA LYS A 457 -28.04 -1.37 -13.66
C LYS A 457 -27.59 -2.37 -12.58
N ALA A 458 -28.04 -2.22 -11.34
CA ALA A 458 -27.71 -3.10 -10.24
C ALA A 458 -28.12 -4.56 -10.51
N ILE A 459 -29.38 -4.78 -10.93
CA ILE A 459 -29.88 -6.11 -11.27
C ILE A 459 -29.10 -6.70 -12.44
N VAL A 460 -28.93 -5.95 -13.53
CA VAL A 460 -28.23 -6.43 -14.72
C VAL A 460 -26.79 -6.81 -14.41
N THR A 461 -26.09 -5.99 -13.62
CA THR A 461 -24.70 -6.25 -13.19
C THR A 461 -24.62 -7.50 -12.30
N SER A 462 -25.53 -7.66 -11.34
CA SER A 462 -25.56 -8.86 -10.50
C SER A 462 -25.84 -10.15 -11.29
N HIS A 463 -26.54 -10.05 -12.43
CA HIS A 463 -26.78 -11.16 -13.36
C HIS A 463 -25.64 -11.35 -14.38
N GLY A 464 -24.46 -10.74 -14.17
CA GLY A 464 -23.31 -10.85 -15.05
C GLY A 464 -23.48 -10.16 -16.40
N GLY A 465 -24.46 -9.26 -16.51
CA GLY A 465 -24.80 -8.54 -17.73
C GLY A 465 -24.30 -7.10 -17.75
N GLN A 466 -24.68 -6.40 -18.83
CA GLN A 466 -24.39 -4.97 -19.02
C GLN A 466 -25.64 -4.25 -19.54
N ILE A 467 -25.84 -3.00 -19.12
CA ILE A 467 -26.84 -2.10 -19.63
C ILE A 467 -26.17 -0.91 -20.30
N ALA A 468 -26.61 -0.57 -21.50
CA ALA A 468 -26.11 0.58 -22.25
C ALA A 468 -27.29 1.41 -22.79
N VAL A 469 -27.03 2.68 -23.07
CA VAL A 469 -27.99 3.63 -23.61
C VAL A 469 -27.39 4.39 -24.77
N THR A 470 -28.20 4.62 -25.80
CA THR A 470 -27.90 5.58 -26.87
C THR A 470 -29.12 6.48 -27.05
N SER A 471 -28.93 7.79 -27.05
CA SER A 471 -30.02 8.74 -27.15
C SER A 471 -29.56 10.03 -27.83
N ARG A 472 -30.52 10.72 -28.43
CA ARG A 472 -30.34 12.09 -28.92
C ARG A 472 -31.58 12.90 -28.58
N PRO A 473 -31.45 14.15 -28.14
CA PRO A 473 -32.59 15.02 -27.91
C PRO A 473 -33.52 15.07 -29.09
N GLY A 474 -34.81 14.92 -28.85
CA GLY A 474 -35.83 14.93 -29.92
C GLY A 474 -35.91 13.64 -30.79
N HIS A 475 -35.10 12.64 -30.57
CA HIS A 475 -35.10 11.40 -31.35
C HIS A 475 -35.40 10.14 -30.52
N GLY A 476 -35.61 10.32 -29.19
CA GLY A 476 -35.83 9.23 -28.25
C GLY A 476 -34.58 8.56 -27.76
N ALA A 477 -34.73 7.46 -27.06
CA ALA A 477 -33.64 6.68 -26.47
C ALA A 477 -33.74 5.20 -26.88
N THR A 478 -32.59 4.53 -26.79
CA THR A 478 -32.50 3.08 -26.98
C THR A 478 -31.67 2.51 -25.83
N PHE A 479 -32.32 1.72 -24.98
CA PHE A 479 -31.69 0.97 -23.93
C PHE A 479 -31.42 -0.45 -24.42
N VAL A 480 -30.22 -0.96 -24.15
CA VAL A 480 -29.79 -2.32 -24.49
C VAL A 480 -29.28 -3.01 -23.23
N VAL A 481 -29.95 -4.07 -22.82
CA VAL A 481 -29.54 -4.95 -21.75
C VAL A 481 -28.95 -6.21 -22.35
N THR A 482 -27.72 -6.54 -22.03
CA THR A 482 -27.00 -7.75 -22.45
C THR A 482 -26.83 -8.68 -21.27
N LEU A 483 -27.30 -9.92 -21.39
CA LEU A 483 -27.22 -10.94 -20.33
C LEU A 483 -26.57 -12.23 -20.88
N PRO A 484 -25.86 -13.00 -20.04
CA PRO A 484 -25.40 -14.33 -20.42
C PRO A 484 -26.58 -15.27 -20.73
N ARG A 485 -26.52 -15.99 -21.84
CA ARG A 485 -27.53 -16.98 -22.23
C ARG A 485 -27.25 -18.31 -21.54
N LEU A 486 -28.31 -18.95 -21.02
CA LEU A 486 -28.26 -20.33 -20.60
C LEU A 486 -28.76 -21.26 -21.71
N PRO A 487 -28.25 -22.50 -21.77
CA PRO A 487 -28.89 -23.55 -22.57
C PRO A 487 -30.32 -23.82 -22.08
N PRO A 488 -31.22 -24.26 -22.93
CA PRO A 488 -32.57 -24.64 -22.50
C PRO A 488 -32.51 -25.71 -21.42
N PRO A 489 -33.34 -25.59 -20.36
CA PRO A 489 -33.34 -26.57 -19.28
C PRO A 489 -33.77 -27.94 -19.80
N SER A 490 -33.25 -29.01 -19.22
CA SER A 490 -33.66 -30.38 -19.53
C SER A 490 -35.17 -30.58 -19.34
N ALA A 491 -35.79 -31.51 -20.08
CA ALA A 491 -37.24 -31.74 -20.06
C ALA A 491 -37.80 -31.99 -18.62
N GLU A 492 -37.03 -32.60 -17.74
CA GLU A 492 -37.40 -32.81 -16.33
C GLU A 492 -37.42 -31.53 -15.49
N ALA A 493 -36.52 -30.55 -15.77
CA ALA A 493 -36.51 -29.27 -15.11
C ALA A 493 -37.66 -28.37 -15.59
N SER A 494 -38.07 -28.51 -16.84
CA SER A 494 -39.18 -27.76 -17.42
C SER A 494 -40.54 -28.15 -16.81
N SER A 495 -40.78 -29.42 -16.43
CA SER A 495 -42.02 -29.85 -15.79
C SER A 495 -42.18 -29.30 -14.36
N LYS A 496 -41.10 -29.24 -13.59
CA LYS A 496 -41.11 -28.64 -12.24
C LYS A 496 -41.30 -27.14 -12.24
N LEU A 497 -40.84 -26.45 -13.29
CA LEU A 497 -41.07 -25.00 -13.46
C LEU A 497 -42.51 -24.66 -13.89
N ALA A 498 -43.18 -25.55 -14.60
CA ALA A 498 -44.60 -25.42 -14.98
C ALA A 498 -45.54 -25.65 -13.77
N GLU A 499 -45.15 -26.51 -12.84
CA GLU A 499 -45.94 -26.85 -11.62
C GLU A 499 -45.82 -25.79 -10.52
N ALA A 500 -44.72 -24.96 -10.52
CA ALA A 500 -44.50 -23.85 -9.62
C ALA A 500 -45.19 -22.52 -10.05
N ALA A 501 -45.95 -22.51 -11.14
CA ALA A 501 -46.78 -21.37 -11.52
C ALA A 501 -47.97 -21.26 -10.55
N PRO A 502 -48.24 -20.08 -9.91
CA PRO A 502 -49.35 -19.92 -8.97
C PRO A 502 -50.66 -20.20 -9.68
N VAL A 503 -51.42 -21.10 -9.09
CA VAL A 503 -52.80 -21.43 -9.42
C VAL A 503 -53.64 -20.13 -9.51
N ARG A 504 -54.34 -19.93 -10.61
CA ARG A 504 -55.33 -18.86 -10.80
C ARG A 504 -56.31 -18.89 -9.61
N PRO A 505 -56.61 -17.78 -8.95
CA PRO A 505 -57.75 -17.75 -8.08
C PRO A 505 -58.98 -17.96 -8.93
N SER A 506 -59.68 -19.07 -8.68
CA SER A 506 -61.03 -19.30 -9.17
C SER A 506 -61.93 -18.22 -8.52
N GLY A 507 -62.39 -17.29 -9.37
CA GLY A 507 -63.46 -16.35 -8.96
C GLY A 507 -64.76 -17.04 -8.65
N PRO A 508 -65.66 -16.37 -7.92
CA PRO A 508 -66.96 -16.11 -8.54
C PRO A 508 -67.13 -14.67 -9.02
#